data_95b2e787e348431c4435d80fbb9dc941
#
_entry.id   95b2e787e348431c4435d80fbb9dc941
#
_cell.length_a   1.000
_cell.length_b   1.000
_cell.length_c   1.000
_cell.angle_alpha   90.00
_cell.angle_beta   90.00
_cell.angle_gamma   90.00
#
_symmetry.space_group_name_H-M   'P 1'
#
loop_
_entity.id
_entity.type
_entity.pdbx_description
1 polymer ?
#
loop_
_entity_poly.entity_id
_entity_poly.type
_entity_poly.pdbx_seq_one_letter_code
_entity_poly.pdbx_strand_id
1 'polypeptide(L)'
;VAMEYNKEWAARNVEKLVPFIARYHHVLVSVHPFDNGNGRWSRLCCDAVIDYLAKESPIVWATDTLIKNSEERTAYIAALQQADTANYQPLIDYLVERNGDR
;
A
#
# COMPACT_ATOMS: atom_id res chain seq x y z
N VAL A 1 1.55 16.36 27.68
CA VAL A 1 1.39 14.93 27.85
C VAL A 1 1.70 14.24 26.52
N ALA A 2 2.67 13.33 26.54
CA ALA A 2 2.99 12.57 25.36
C ALA A 2 1.82 11.66 25.02
N MET A 3 1.35 11.72 23.79
CA MET A 3 0.31 10.82 23.32
C MET A 3 0.93 9.47 22.98
N GLU A 4 0.42 8.44 23.62
CA GLU A 4 0.87 7.08 23.30
C GLU A 4 0.36 6.67 21.93
N TYR A 5 1.19 5.91 21.21
CA TYR A 5 0.82 5.36 19.91
C TYR A 5 -0.31 4.35 20.08
N ASN A 6 -1.39 4.55 19.35
CA ASN A 6 -2.54 3.64 19.36
C ASN A 6 -2.67 3.01 17.97
N LYS A 7 -2.34 1.73 17.87
CA LYS A 7 -2.33 0.98 16.61
C LYS A 7 -3.70 0.94 15.93
N GLU A 8 -4.75 0.74 16.71
CA GLU A 8 -6.11 0.64 16.16
C GLU A 8 -6.57 1.96 15.58
N TRP A 9 -6.27 3.04 16.28
CA TRP A 9 -6.62 4.38 15.83
C TRP A 9 -5.83 4.77 14.59
N ALA A 10 -4.53 4.48 14.58
CA ALA A 10 -3.68 4.72 13.43
C ALA A 10 -4.16 3.93 12.21
N ALA A 11 -4.49 2.66 12.38
CA ALA A 11 -5.01 1.83 11.30
C ALA A 11 -6.31 2.39 10.73
N ARG A 12 -7.22 2.86 11.57
CA ARG A 12 -8.47 3.48 11.09
C ARG A 12 -8.23 4.77 10.32
N ASN A 13 -7.27 5.59 10.76
CA ASN A 13 -6.93 6.82 10.07
C ASN A 13 -6.37 6.54 8.67
N VAL A 14 -5.50 5.55 8.55
CA VAL A 14 -4.93 5.17 7.26
C VAL A 14 -5.96 4.48 6.39
N GLU A 15 -6.84 3.65 6.97
CA GLU A 15 -7.87 2.93 6.22
C GLU A 15 -8.78 3.87 5.43
N LYS A 16 -9.05 5.06 5.96
CA LYS A 16 -9.84 6.08 5.26
C LYS A 16 -9.20 6.50 3.93
N LEU A 17 -7.88 6.41 3.84
CA LEU A 17 -7.13 6.78 2.64
C LEU A 17 -6.90 5.61 1.69
N VAL A 18 -7.19 4.38 2.10
CA VAL A 18 -6.84 3.20 1.33
C VAL A 18 -7.41 3.23 -0.10
N PRO A 19 -8.66 3.61 -0.36
CA PRO A 19 -9.15 3.69 -1.74
C PRO A 19 -8.33 4.65 -2.60
N PHE A 20 -7.94 5.78 -2.06
CA PHE A 20 -7.06 6.74 -2.74
C PHE A 20 -5.67 6.15 -2.93
N ILE A 21 -5.10 5.54 -1.90
CA ILE A 21 -3.76 4.94 -1.94
C ILE A 21 -3.70 3.82 -2.99
N ALA A 22 -4.75 2.99 -3.09
CA ALA A 22 -4.80 1.94 -4.09
C ALA A 22 -4.71 2.50 -5.51
N ARG A 23 -5.48 3.53 -5.82
CA ARG A 23 -5.43 4.18 -7.13
C ARG A 23 -4.10 4.86 -7.38
N TYR A 24 -3.59 5.56 -6.39
CA TYR A 24 -2.32 6.26 -6.48
C TYR A 24 -1.17 5.28 -6.73
N HIS A 25 -1.13 4.19 -5.95
CA HIS A 25 -0.14 3.14 -6.12
C HIS A 25 -0.20 2.52 -7.52
N HIS A 26 -1.40 2.21 -7.98
CA HIS A 26 -1.60 1.62 -9.31
C HIS A 26 -1.10 2.57 -10.42
N VAL A 27 -1.44 3.86 -10.33
CA VAL A 27 -1.00 4.84 -11.32
C VAL A 27 0.53 4.94 -11.33
N LEU A 28 1.15 5.00 -10.15
CA LEU A 28 2.60 5.11 -10.05
C LEU A 28 3.31 3.88 -10.65
N VAL A 29 2.79 2.69 -10.38
CA VAL A 29 3.34 1.46 -10.96
C VAL A 29 3.16 1.47 -12.48
N SER A 30 2.01 1.94 -12.95
CA SER A 30 1.66 1.98 -14.39
C SER A 30 2.52 2.97 -15.18
N VAL A 31 2.93 4.07 -14.57
CA VAL A 31 3.82 5.06 -15.20
C VAL A 31 5.18 4.45 -15.55
N HIS A 32 5.66 3.55 -14.71
CA HIS A 32 6.87 2.77 -14.95
C HIS A 32 8.08 3.64 -15.33
N PRO A 33 8.45 4.62 -14.46
CA PRO A 33 9.49 5.60 -14.82
C PRO A 33 10.91 5.04 -14.80
N PHE A 34 11.13 3.86 -14.23
CA PHE A 34 12.44 3.23 -14.11
C PHE A 34 12.46 1.87 -14.79
N ASP A 35 13.64 1.38 -15.16
CA ASP A 35 13.81 0.04 -15.71
C ASP A 35 13.46 -1.03 -14.66
N ASN A 36 13.77 -0.74 -13.39
CA ASN A 36 13.39 -1.60 -12.26
C ASN A 36 13.15 -0.72 -11.04
N GLY A 37 12.62 -1.31 -9.97
CA GLY A 37 12.36 -0.59 -8.73
C GLY A 37 11.07 0.22 -8.73
N ASN A 38 10.19 0.06 -9.74
CA ASN A 38 8.94 0.83 -9.83
C ASN A 38 7.98 0.53 -8.68
N GLY A 39 7.88 -0.74 -8.27
CA GLY A 39 7.05 -1.10 -7.11
C GLY A 39 7.57 -0.47 -5.83
N ARG A 40 8.88 -0.51 -5.63
CA ARG A 40 9.54 0.08 -4.46
C ARG A 40 9.32 1.60 -4.40
N TRP A 41 9.54 2.27 -5.53
CA TRP A 41 9.31 3.70 -5.65
C TRP A 41 7.85 4.06 -5.35
N SER A 42 6.92 3.33 -5.93
CA SER A 42 5.48 3.53 -5.74
C SER A 42 5.09 3.37 -4.25
N ARG A 43 5.62 2.35 -3.58
CA ARG A 43 5.35 2.14 -2.15
C ARG A 43 5.90 3.28 -1.29
N LEU A 44 7.11 3.77 -1.60
CA LEU A 44 7.68 4.91 -0.90
C LEU A 44 6.84 6.17 -1.07
N CYS A 45 6.33 6.43 -2.26
CA CYS A 45 5.45 7.56 -2.51
C CYS A 45 4.15 7.44 -1.71
N CYS A 46 3.57 6.24 -1.64
CA CYS A 46 2.37 6.02 -0.84
C CYS A 46 2.62 6.24 0.64
N ASP A 47 3.76 5.77 1.14
CA ASP A 47 4.14 5.95 2.54
C ASP A 47 4.31 7.44 2.88
N ALA A 48 4.88 8.22 1.96
CA ALA A 48 5.01 9.66 2.14
C ALA A 48 3.65 10.36 2.20
N VAL A 49 2.69 9.92 1.36
CA VAL A 49 1.33 10.46 1.38
C VAL A 49 0.63 10.13 2.70
N ILE A 50 0.79 8.91 3.19
CA ILE A 50 0.22 8.49 4.48
C ILE A 50 0.78 9.35 5.61
N ASP A 51 2.09 9.56 5.63
CA ASP A 51 2.73 10.41 6.63
C ASP A 51 2.20 11.85 6.56
N TYR A 52 2.08 12.39 5.36
CA TYR A 52 1.66 13.78 5.16
C TYR A 52 0.18 13.98 5.51
N LEU A 53 -0.71 13.11 5.03
CA LEU A 53 -2.15 13.30 5.17
C LEU A 53 -2.71 12.77 6.48
N ALA A 54 -2.27 11.60 6.92
CA ALA A 54 -2.77 10.96 8.12
C ALA A 54 -1.88 11.18 9.34
N LYS A 55 -0.66 11.63 9.14
CA LYS A 55 0.35 11.77 10.21
C LYS A 55 0.62 10.44 10.90
N GLU A 56 0.58 9.35 10.13
CA GLU A 56 0.76 8.00 10.63
C GLU A 56 1.97 7.34 9.98
N SER A 57 2.45 6.27 10.61
CA SER A 57 3.54 5.46 10.06
C SER A 57 3.08 4.71 8.81
N PRO A 58 4.04 4.27 7.96
CA PRO A 58 3.71 3.57 6.72
C PRO A 58 2.93 2.28 6.93
N ILE A 59 2.25 1.83 5.87
CA ILE A 59 1.69 0.48 5.78
C ILE A 59 2.83 -0.54 5.81
N VAL A 60 2.59 -1.69 6.41
CA VAL A 60 3.54 -2.80 6.40
C VAL A 60 3.36 -3.56 5.07
N TRP A 61 4.21 -3.28 4.10
CA TRP A 61 4.08 -3.80 2.73
C TRP A 61 4.52 -5.25 2.57
N ALA A 62 5.03 -5.88 3.62
CA ALA A 62 5.54 -7.25 3.56
C ALA A 62 6.60 -7.41 2.44
N THR A 63 7.52 -6.46 2.34
CA THR A 63 8.50 -6.38 1.26
C THR A 63 9.33 -7.66 1.12
N ASP A 64 9.76 -8.25 2.23
CA ASP A 64 10.52 -9.50 2.21
C ASP A 64 9.70 -10.64 1.61
N THR A 65 8.42 -10.71 1.96
CA THR A 65 7.51 -11.72 1.44
C THR A 65 7.28 -11.52 -0.05
N LEU A 66 7.15 -10.26 -0.50
CA LEU A 66 6.98 -9.96 -1.92
C LEU A 66 8.19 -10.37 -2.74
N ILE A 67 9.38 -10.36 -2.15
CA ILE A 67 10.61 -10.77 -2.83
C ILE A 67 10.76 -12.30 -2.82
N LYS A 68 10.47 -12.94 -1.68
CA LYS A 68 10.81 -14.35 -1.43
C LYS A 68 9.63 -15.30 -1.59
N ASN A 69 8.41 -14.87 -1.30
CA ASN A 69 7.23 -15.72 -1.27
C ASN A 69 6.41 -15.52 -2.55
N SER A 70 6.35 -16.56 -3.36
CA SER A 70 5.66 -16.52 -4.63
C SER A 70 4.15 -16.33 -4.52
N GLU A 71 3.52 -16.83 -3.44
CA GLU A 71 2.07 -16.69 -3.26
C GLU A 71 1.67 -15.25 -2.97
N GLU A 72 2.34 -14.60 -2.02
CA GLU A 72 2.10 -13.21 -1.68
C GLU A 72 2.36 -12.31 -2.89
N ARG A 73 3.47 -12.55 -3.58
CA ARG A 73 3.82 -11.79 -4.77
C ARG A 73 2.79 -11.99 -5.88
N THR A 74 2.33 -13.21 -6.10
CA THR A 74 1.33 -13.52 -7.11
C THR A 74 0.02 -12.80 -6.81
N ALA A 75 -0.42 -12.81 -5.57
CA ALA A 75 -1.65 -12.12 -5.14
C ALA A 75 -1.53 -10.60 -5.35
N TYR A 76 -0.39 -10.03 -5.01
CA TYR A 76 -0.14 -8.60 -5.18
C TYR A 76 -0.17 -8.22 -6.67
N ILE A 77 0.51 -8.98 -7.52
CA ILE A 77 0.53 -8.73 -8.97
C ILE A 77 -0.86 -8.91 -9.57
N ALA A 78 -1.60 -9.94 -9.15
CA ALA A 78 -2.97 -10.15 -9.61
C ALA A 78 -3.87 -8.97 -9.23
N ALA A 79 -3.71 -8.41 -8.03
CA ALA A 79 -4.46 -7.24 -7.60
C ALA A 79 -4.17 -6.02 -8.48
N LEU A 80 -2.90 -5.81 -8.83
CA LEU A 80 -2.52 -4.73 -9.76
C LEU A 80 -3.10 -4.94 -11.15
N GLN A 81 -3.12 -6.18 -11.64
CA GLN A 81 -3.72 -6.52 -12.94
C GLN A 81 -5.23 -6.28 -12.96
N GLN A 82 -5.92 -6.59 -11.86
CA GLN A 82 -7.34 -6.28 -11.75
C GLN A 82 -7.57 -4.77 -11.78
N ALA A 83 -6.68 -3.99 -11.16
CA ALA A 83 -6.77 -2.53 -11.19
C ALA A 83 -6.59 -1.97 -12.62
N ASP A 84 -5.90 -2.69 -13.50
CA ASP A 84 -5.78 -2.31 -14.91
C ASP A 84 -7.15 -2.24 -15.61
N THR A 85 -8.13 -3.00 -15.13
CA THR A 85 -9.49 -2.99 -15.63
C THR A 85 -10.43 -2.17 -14.75
N ALA A 86 -9.87 -1.26 -13.97
CA ALA A 86 -10.60 -0.41 -13.02
C ALA A 86 -11.26 -1.17 -11.86
N ASN A 87 -10.87 -2.43 -11.63
CA ASN A 87 -11.31 -3.18 -10.46
C ASN A 87 -10.26 -3.05 -9.35
N TYR A 88 -10.45 -2.07 -8.49
CA TYR A 88 -9.48 -1.76 -7.42
C TYR A 88 -9.72 -2.56 -6.14
N GLN A 89 -10.81 -3.32 -6.05
CA GLN A 89 -11.18 -3.99 -4.81
C GLN A 89 -10.12 -4.97 -4.31
N PRO A 90 -9.52 -5.83 -5.16
CA PRO A 90 -8.45 -6.72 -4.68
C PRO A 90 -7.25 -5.96 -4.12
N LEU A 91 -6.89 -4.83 -4.74
CA LEU A 91 -5.78 -4.02 -4.25
C LEU A 91 -6.14 -3.30 -2.95
N ILE A 92 -7.38 -2.82 -2.84
CA ILE A 92 -7.89 -2.23 -1.60
C ILE A 92 -7.84 -3.28 -0.47
N ASP A 93 -8.32 -4.49 -0.74
CA ASP A 93 -8.33 -5.57 0.25
C ASP A 93 -6.90 -5.93 0.69
N TYR A 94 -5.96 -5.97 -0.25
CA TYR A 94 -4.55 -6.20 0.06
C TYR A 94 -4.01 -5.12 1.00
N LEU A 95 -4.30 -3.86 0.71
CA LEU A 95 -3.81 -2.74 1.51
C LEU A 95 -4.46 -2.71 2.90
N VAL A 96 -5.75 -3.02 3.01
CA VAL A 96 -6.44 -3.08 4.30
C VAL A 96 -5.81 -4.17 5.17
N GLU A 97 -5.52 -5.32 4.59
CA GLU A 97 -4.87 -6.42 5.31
C GLU A 97 -3.46 -6.01 5.78
N ARG A 98 -2.67 -5.41 4.89
CA ARG A 98 -1.32 -4.96 5.27
C ARG A 98 -1.37 -3.83 6.29
N ASN A 99 -2.35 -2.95 6.21
CA ASN A 99 -2.55 -1.89 7.20
C ASN A 99 -2.86 -2.47 8.59
N GLY A 100 -3.59 -3.57 8.63
CA GLY A 100 -3.91 -4.26 9.88
C GLY A 100 -2.69 -4.90 10.56
N ASP A 101 -1.60 -5.09 9.82
CA ASP A 101 -0.36 -5.70 10.33
C ASP A 101 0.54 -4.71 11.10
N ARG A 102 0.09 -3.46 11.26
CA ARG A 102 0.84 -2.46 12.05
C ARG A 102 1.19 -3.02 13.44
#